data_6d1f77ee272a5e7091d89ea35c15f031
#
_entry.id   6d1f77ee272a5e7091d89ea35c15f031
#
_cell.length_a   1.000
_cell.length_b   1.000
_cell.length_c   1.000
_cell.angle_alpha   90.00
_cell.angle_beta   90.00
_cell.angle_gamma   90.00
#
_symmetry.space_group_name_H-M   'P 1'
#
loop_
_entity.id
_entity.type
_entity.pdbx_description
1 polymer ?
#
loop_
_entity_poly.entity_id
_entity_poly.type
_entity_poly.pdbx_seq_one_letter_code
_entity_poly.pdbx_strand_id
1 'polypeptide(L)'
;MTIELWYVRSGLLVPTRRTRPATVTTSRLALTELAAGPTPAEAATGMVTLLPAGVEVTRIADGVAALGPVPSGDDPAERRRLREAQVVWTLTQFPTVRKVRFPGGAPVGRADYPNLLAPIVVTAPSVGDRVSAPLTVTGTADVFEATVSIRVLDASGREVAAGFGAASCGSGCRGAYRLVVGWRTAREQHGTIEVYEVSAHDGSRSNTVTLPVILAPSG
;
A
#
# COMPACT_ATOMS: atom_id res chain seq x y z
N MET A 1 -15.32 -5.21 -7.79
CA MET A 1 -13.98 -5.80 -7.59
C MET A 1 -13.11 -4.83 -6.83
N THR A 2 -12.17 -5.33 -6.02
CA THR A 2 -11.18 -4.49 -5.33
C THR A 2 -9.86 -4.57 -6.07
N ILE A 3 -9.25 -3.42 -6.34
CA ILE A 3 -7.92 -3.29 -6.95
C ILE A 3 -6.99 -2.62 -5.95
N GLU A 4 -5.73 -3.05 -5.95
CA GLU A 4 -4.66 -2.46 -5.16
C GLU A 4 -3.85 -1.49 -6.03
N LEU A 5 -3.64 -0.29 -5.55
CA LEU A 5 -2.87 0.75 -6.22
C LEU A 5 -1.64 1.07 -5.37
N TRP A 6 -0.51 1.29 -6.01
CA TRP A 6 0.74 1.60 -5.34
C TRP A 6 1.18 3.03 -5.65
N TYR A 7 1.02 3.91 -4.68
CA TYR A 7 1.47 5.31 -4.74
C TYR A 7 2.88 5.46 -4.17
N VAL A 8 3.44 6.65 -4.29
CA VAL A 8 4.74 7.00 -3.70
C VAL A 8 4.54 7.95 -2.53
N ARG A 9 5.24 7.69 -1.44
CA ARG A 9 5.35 8.57 -0.28
C ARG A 9 6.78 8.51 0.26
N SER A 10 7.45 9.65 0.36
CA SER A 10 8.84 9.74 0.89
C SER A 10 9.82 8.77 0.19
N GLY A 11 9.72 8.63 -1.14
CA GLY A 11 10.60 7.74 -1.91
C GLY A 11 10.29 6.24 -1.82
N LEU A 12 9.21 5.85 -1.14
CA LEU A 12 8.79 4.46 -0.98
C LEU A 12 7.40 4.23 -1.57
N LEU A 13 7.11 2.98 -1.93
CA LEU A 13 5.81 2.56 -2.40
C LEU A 13 4.87 2.31 -1.22
N VAL A 14 3.65 2.83 -1.34
CA VAL A 14 2.58 2.70 -0.35
C VAL A 14 1.32 2.20 -1.04
N PRO A 15 0.74 1.07 -0.62
CA PRO A 15 -0.48 0.54 -1.20
C PRO A 15 -1.72 1.24 -0.67
N THR A 16 -2.74 1.25 -1.51
CA THR A 16 -4.12 1.58 -1.14
C THR A 16 -5.07 0.73 -1.97
N ARG A 17 -6.36 0.74 -1.63
CA ARG A 17 -7.37 -0.07 -2.31
C ARG A 17 -8.50 0.79 -2.87
N ARG A 18 -9.04 0.36 -4.01
CA ARG A 18 -10.23 0.93 -4.63
C ARG A 18 -11.23 -0.17 -4.95
N THR A 19 -12.47 0.00 -4.50
CA THR A 19 -13.58 -0.85 -4.93
C THR A 19 -14.28 -0.20 -6.11
N ARG A 20 -14.40 -0.93 -7.21
CA ARG A 20 -15.01 -0.48 -8.46
C ARG A 20 -15.95 -1.57 -9.01
N PRO A 21 -16.89 -1.22 -9.89
CA PRO A 21 -17.65 -2.22 -10.64
C PRO A 21 -16.72 -3.21 -11.35
N ALA A 22 -17.15 -4.46 -11.47
CA ALA A 22 -16.37 -5.49 -12.16
C ALA A 22 -16.23 -5.14 -13.65
N THR A 23 -15.04 -5.37 -14.20
CA THR A 23 -14.73 -5.16 -15.62
C THR A 23 -13.77 -6.25 -16.12
N VAL A 24 -13.84 -6.55 -17.42
CA VAL A 24 -12.88 -7.47 -18.07
C VAL A 24 -11.54 -6.78 -18.36
N THR A 25 -11.50 -5.45 -18.37
CA THR A 25 -10.30 -4.64 -18.63
C THR A 25 -9.62 -4.18 -17.32
N THR A 26 -9.38 -5.13 -16.42
CA THR A 26 -8.89 -4.84 -15.06
C THR A 26 -7.57 -4.06 -15.03
N SER A 27 -6.61 -4.42 -15.89
CA SER A 27 -5.32 -3.73 -15.97
C SER A 27 -5.45 -2.28 -16.43
N ARG A 28 -6.36 -2.01 -17.39
CA ARG A 28 -6.64 -0.64 -17.83
C ARG A 28 -7.27 0.19 -16.71
N LEU A 29 -8.27 -0.39 -16.03
CA LEU A 29 -8.89 0.25 -14.88
C LEU A 29 -7.86 0.61 -13.82
N ALA A 30 -6.96 -0.32 -13.47
CA ALA A 30 -5.93 -0.09 -12.46
C ALA A 30 -4.97 1.05 -12.84
N LEU A 31 -4.53 1.13 -14.11
CA LEU A 31 -3.69 2.24 -14.56
C LEU A 31 -4.44 3.57 -14.59
N THR A 32 -5.71 3.57 -14.99
CA THR A 32 -6.54 4.78 -14.98
C THR A 32 -6.70 5.32 -13.55
N GLU A 33 -7.00 4.43 -12.59
CA GLU A 33 -7.13 4.81 -11.17
C GLU A 33 -5.78 5.25 -10.57
N LEU A 34 -4.68 4.58 -10.93
CA LEU A 34 -3.35 4.97 -10.48
C LEU A 34 -2.96 6.36 -11.00
N ALA A 35 -3.23 6.64 -12.28
CA ALA A 35 -2.95 7.92 -12.90
C ALA A 35 -3.86 9.04 -12.39
N ALA A 36 -5.11 8.73 -12.01
CA ALA A 36 -6.02 9.70 -11.38
C ALA A 36 -5.51 10.22 -10.04
N GLY A 37 -4.60 9.47 -9.41
CA GLY A 37 -3.93 9.89 -8.18
C GLY A 37 -4.65 9.50 -6.89
N PRO A 38 -4.04 9.87 -5.74
CA PRO A 38 -4.59 9.60 -4.42
C PRO A 38 -5.84 10.44 -4.14
N THR A 39 -6.71 9.94 -3.27
CA THR A 39 -7.82 10.72 -2.72
C THR A 39 -7.31 11.91 -1.89
N PRO A 40 -8.13 12.93 -1.58
CA PRO A 40 -7.71 14.03 -0.71
C PRO A 40 -7.16 13.58 0.64
N ALA A 41 -7.74 12.54 1.25
CA ALA A 41 -7.26 11.99 2.52
C ALA A 41 -5.88 11.34 2.38
N GLU A 42 -5.65 10.60 1.31
CA GLU A 42 -4.35 9.97 1.01
C GLU A 42 -3.30 11.02 0.64
N ALA A 43 -3.66 12.01 -0.18
CA ALA A 43 -2.77 13.12 -0.54
C ALA A 43 -2.33 13.92 0.69
N ALA A 44 -3.22 14.11 1.67
CA ALA A 44 -2.90 14.75 2.95
C ALA A 44 -1.85 13.98 3.77
N THR A 45 -1.64 12.68 3.50
CA THR A 45 -0.56 11.88 4.09
C THR A 45 0.74 11.92 3.29
N GLY A 46 0.79 12.69 2.19
CA GLY A 46 1.95 12.82 1.32
C GLY A 46 2.03 11.75 0.22
N MET A 47 0.97 11.00 -0.03
CA MET A 47 0.91 10.08 -1.18
C MET A 47 0.80 10.88 -2.48
N VAL A 48 1.53 10.43 -3.50
CA VAL A 48 1.50 11.01 -4.86
C VAL A 48 1.53 9.91 -5.91
N THR A 49 0.97 10.20 -7.08
CA THR A 49 1.23 9.39 -8.28
C THR A 49 2.34 10.03 -9.10
N LEU A 50 3.18 9.18 -9.69
CA LEU A 50 4.19 9.59 -10.69
C LEU A 50 3.78 9.14 -12.09
N LEU A 51 2.66 8.41 -12.22
CA LEU A 51 2.16 7.95 -13.50
C LEU A 51 1.37 9.06 -14.18
N PRO A 52 1.76 9.53 -15.37
CA PRO A 52 0.95 10.47 -16.14
C PRO A 52 -0.32 9.79 -16.67
N ALA A 53 -1.32 10.59 -16.97
CA ALA A 53 -2.53 10.12 -17.64
C ALA A 53 -2.23 9.59 -19.06
N GLY A 54 -3.08 8.69 -19.55
CA GLY A 54 -3.00 8.16 -20.92
C GLY A 54 -2.04 6.98 -21.11
N VAL A 55 -1.38 6.51 -20.06
CA VAL A 55 -0.58 5.27 -20.13
C VAL A 55 -1.50 4.06 -20.14
N GLU A 56 -1.38 3.23 -21.16
CA GLU A 56 -2.25 2.06 -21.35
C GLU A 56 -1.46 0.76 -21.50
N VAL A 57 -2.09 -0.36 -21.11
CA VAL A 57 -1.63 -1.70 -21.46
C VAL A 57 -2.07 -1.99 -22.90
N THR A 58 -1.12 -2.17 -23.79
CA THR A 58 -1.36 -2.45 -25.22
C THR A 58 -1.56 -3.93 -25.49
N ARG A 59 -0.90 -4.79 -24.70
CA ARG A 59 -0.96 -6.25 -24.86
C ARG A 59 -0.59 -6.95 -23.56
N ILE A 60 -1.23 -8.08 -23.28
CA ILE A 60 -0.79 -9.04 -22.25
C ILE A 60 -0.58 -10.38 -22.96
N ALA A 61 0.64 -10.89 -22.90
CA ALA A 61 1.00 -12.19 -23.44
C ALA A 61 2.12 -12.82 -22.60
N ASP A 62 2.07 -14.12 -22.38
CA ASP A 62 3.08 -14.92 -21.65
C ASP A 62 3.38 -14.39 -20.23
N GLY A 63 2.40 -13.74 -19.62
CA GLY A 63 2.55 -13.11 -18.29
C GLY A 63 3.24 -11.74 -18.32
N VAL A 64 3.42 -11.14 -19.50
CA VAL A 64 4.02 -9.81 -19.64
C VAL A 64 2.95 -8.82 -20.13
N ALA A 65 2.73 -7.76 -19.37
CA ALA A 65 1.95 -6.60 -19.79
C ALA A 65 2.86 -5.60 -20.50
N ALA A 66 2.64 -5.38 -21.78
CA ALA A 66 3.35 -4.36 -22.57
C ALA A 66 2.59 -3.03 -22.47
N LEU A 67 3.32 -1.95 -22.18
CA LEU A 67 2.76 -0.61 -22.11
C LEU A 67 2.94 0.15 -23.42
N GLY A 68 2.01 1.03 -23.71
CA GLY A 68 2.15 2.09 -24.69
C GLY A 68 3.16 3.17 -24.25
N PRO A 69 3.33 4.22 -25.07
CA PRO A 69 4.21 5.33 -24.72
C PRO A 69 3.91 5.88 -23.31
N VAL A 70 4.97 6.05 -22.53
CA VAL A 70 4.89 6.73 -21.23
C VAL A 70 5.45 8.12 -21.43
N PRO A 71 4.62 9.17 -21.36
CA PRO A 71 5.13 10.53 -21.43
C PRO A 71 6.16 10.74 -20.30
N SER A 72 7.41 10.82 -20.65
CA SER A 72 8.51 11.07 -19.72
C SER A 72 9.26 12.27 -20.28
N GLY A 73 9.23 13.39 -19.55
CA GLY A 73 10.19 14.46 -19.75
C GLY A 73 11.58 14.04 -19.27
N ASP A 74 12.45 14.99 -18.99
CA ASP A 74 13.79 14.76 -18.41
C ASP A 74 13.70 14.38 -16.92
N ASP A 75 12.91 13.33 -16.61
CA ASP A 75 12.78 12.84 -15.26
C ASP A 75 14.11 12.26 -14.75
N PRO A 76 14.54 12.61 -13.54
CA PRO A 76 15.68 11.96 -12.89
C PRO A 76 15.50 10.43 -12.85
N ALA A 77 16.60 9.69 -12.93
CA ALA A 77 16.57 8.22 -12.95
C ALA A 77 15.80 7.60 -11.76
N GLU A 78 15.93 8.20 -10.57
CA GLU A 78 15.22 7.78 -9.37
C GLU A 78 13.71 7.98 -9.51
N ARG A 79 13.25 9.12 -9.99
CA ARG A 79 11.83 9.39 -10.21
C ARG A 79 11.23 8.43 -11.25
N ARG A 80 11.96 8.17 -12.34
CA ARG A 80 11.57 7.18 -13.34
C ARG A 80 11.47 5.79 -12.74
N ARG A 81 12.46 5.36 -11.94
CA ARG A 81 12.45 4.08 -11.23
C ARG A 81 11.23 3.93 -10.32
N LEU A 82 10.89 4.95 -9.54
CA LEU A 82 9.69 4.95 -8.68
C LEU A 82 8.39 4.87 -9.50
N ARG A 83 8.30 5.60 -10.62
CA ARG A 83 7.15 5.53 -11.52
C ARG A 83 6.97 4.14 -12.11
N GLU A 84 8.05 3.53 -12.58
CA GLU A 84 8.03 2.17 -13.11
C GLU A 84 7.60 1.17 -12.03
N ALA A 85 8.15 1.28 -10.84
CA ALA A 85 7.80 0.44 -9.71
C ALA A 85 6.31 0.55 -9.33
N GLN A 86 5.73 1.76 -9.31
CA GLN A 86 4.28 1.94 -9.11
C GLN A 86 3.46 1.09 -10.08
N VAL A 87 3.80 1.12 -11.35
CA VAL A 87 3.10 0.38 -12.40
C VAL A 87 3.30 -1.12 -12.23
N VAL A 88 4.53 -1.57 -12.00
CA VAL A 88 4.86 -2.99 -11.80
C VAL A 88 4.10 -3.55 -10.60
N TRP A 89 4.14 -2.89 -9.46
CA TRP A 89 3.46 -3.34 -8.25
C TRP A 89 1.94 -3.36 -8.42
N THR A 90 1.39 -2.37 -9.13
CA THR A 90 -0.04 -2.27 -9.41
C THR A 90 -0.52 -3.33 -10.40
N LEU A 91 0.21 -3.58 -11.49
CA LEU A 91 -0.23 -4.54 -12.50
C LEU A 91 0.02 -6.00 -12.13
N THR A 92 1.08 -6.29 -11.38
CA THR A 92 1.40 -7.67 -10.97
C THR A 92 0.52 -8.21 -9.85
N GLN A 93 -0.51 -7.49 -9.41
CA GLN A 93 -1.59 -8.06 -8.60
C GLN A 93 -2.50 -9.01 -9.39
N PHE A 94 -2.56 -8.85 -10.71
CA PHE A 94 -3.40 -9.67 -11.56
C PHE A 94 -2.69 -10.98 -11.94
N PRO A 95 -3.34 -12.15 -11.79
CA PRO A 95 -2.70 -13.45 -12.04
C PRO A 95 -2.15 -13.60 -13.47
N THR A 96 -2.70 -12.85 -14.43
CA THR A 96 -2.25 -12.86 -15.84
C THR A 96 -1.00 -12.01 -16.08
N VAL A 97 -0.51 -11.25 -15.07
CA VAL A 97 0.64 -10.35 -15.22
C VAL A 97 1.71 -10.68 -14.18
N ARG A 98 2.84 -11.18 -14.63
CA ARG A 98 4.03 -11.42 -13.80
C ARG A 98 5.10 -10.35 -13.97
N LYS A 99 5.16 -9.74 -15.16
CA LYS A 99 6.12 -8.70 -15.51
C LYS A 99 5.46 -7.60 -16.34
N VAL A 100 6.07 -6.44 -16.37
CA VAL A 100 5.68 -5.29 -17.18
C VAL A 100 6.83 -4.96 -18.13
N ARG A 101 6.52 -4.63 -19.38
CA ARG A 101 7.48 -4.13 -20.36
C ARG A 101 7.17 -2.67 -20.67
N PHE A 102 8.09 -1.81 -20.33
CA PHE A 102 8.07 -0.40 -20.72
C PHE A 102 8.61 -0.23 -22.16
N PRO A 103 8.24 0.83 -22.89
CA PRO A 103 8.73 1.08 -24.25
C PRO A 103 10.26 1.05 -24.32
N GLY A 104 10.79 0.27 -25.27
CA GLY A 104 12.24 0.12 -25.48
C GLY A 104 12.99 -0.69 -24.42
N GLY A 105 12.30 -1.20 -23.38
CA GLY A 105 12.93 -1.93 -22.28
C GLY A 105 12.69 -3.44 -22.29
N ALA A 106 13.44 -4.15 -21.44
CA ALA A 106 13.19 -5.54 -21.10
C ALA A 106 12.00 -5.67 -20.12
N PRO A 107 11.33 -6.84 -20.05
CA PRO A 107 10.30 -7.09 -19.06
C PRO A 107 10.86 -7.11 -17.64
N VAL A 108 10.28 -6.30 -16.73
CA VAL A 108 10.67 -6.17 -15.33
C VAL A 108 9.53 -6.61 -14.40
N GLY A 109 9.87 -7.11 -13.23
CA GLY A 109 8.96 -7.53 -12.18
C GLY A 109 9.29 -6.86 -10.84
N ARG A 110 8.61 -7.25 -9.76
CA ARG A 110 8.82 -6.67 -8.42
C ARG A 110 10.27 -6.81 -7.93
N ALA A 111 10.93 -7.93 -8.25
CA ALA A 111 12.30 -8.19 -7.84
C ALA A 111 13.34 -7.23 -8.45
N ASP A 112 13.00 -6.57 -9.55
CA ASP A 112 13.88 -5.60 -10.22
C ASP A 112 13.87 -4.23 -9.50
N TYR A 113 12.98 -4.05 -8.50
CA TYR A 113 12.82 -2.83 -7.71
C TYR A 113 13.02 -3.11 -6.21
N PRO A 114 14.19 -3.61 -5.77
CA PRO A 114 14.45 -3.83 -4.36
C PRO A 114 14.48 -2.51 -3.58
N ASN A 115 14.24 -2.58 -2.28
CA ASN A 115 14.36 -1.48 -1.32
C ASN A 115 13.37 -0.31 -1.53
N LEU A 116 12.28 -0.53 -2.26
CA LEU A 116 11.23 0.47 -2.44
C LEU A 116 10.02 0.29 -1.49
N LEU A 117 10.09 -0.67 -0.58
CA LEU A 117 9.07 -0.87 0.46
C LEU A 117 9.63 -0.49 1.83
N ALA A 118 8.80 0.17 2.64
CA ALA A 118 9.11 0.34 4.06
C ALA A 118 9.20 -1.02 4.78
N PRO A 119 9.92 -1.11 5.93
CA PRO A 119 9.96 -2.33 6.71
C PRO A 119 8.57 -2.88 7.05
N ILE A 120 7.60 -2.02 7.34
CA ILE A 120 6.19 -2.37 7.51
C ILE A 120 5.36 -1.74 6.39
N VAL A 121 4.55 -2.56 5.72
CA VAL A 121 3.58 -2.14 4.71
C VAL A 121 2.20 -2.60 5.16
N VAL A 122 1.23 -1.70 5.24
CA VAL A 122 -0.17 -2.00 5.52
C VAL A 122 -0.93 -2.04 4.20
N THR A 123 -1.61 -3.16 3.92
CA THR A 123 -2.41 -3.33 2.70
C THR A 123 -3.91 -3.16 2.93
N ALA A 124 -4.37 -3.31 4.18
CA ALA A 124 -5.73 -2.97 4.62
C ALA A 124 -5.73 -2.69 6.12
N PRO A 125 -6.55 -1.74 6.59
CA PRO A 125 -7.38 -0.80 5.81
C PRO A 125 -6.56 0.24 5.05
N SER A 126 -7.22 1.01 4.19
CA SER A 126 -6.64 2.17 3.50
C SER A 126 -6.84 3.45 4.33
N VAL A 127 -6.05 4.47 4.02
CA VAL A 127 -6.22 5.82 4.58
C VAL A 127 -7.62 6.36 4.24
N GLY A 128 -8.31 6.88 5.23
CA GLY A 128 -9.66 7.41 5.09
C GLY A 128 -10.78 6.37 5.16
N ASP A 129 -10.47 5.09 5.27
CA ASP A 129 -11.49 4.05 5.39
C ASP A 129 -12.32 4.24 6.68
N ARG A 130 -13.63 3.94 6.55
CA ARG A 130 -14.51 3.74 7.69
C ARG A 130 -14.36 2.31 8.18
N VAL A 131 -13.89 2.15 9.42
CA VAL A 131 -13.55 0.85 10.01
C VAL A 131 -14.40 0.54 11.23
N SER A 132 -14.75 -0.72 11.41
CA SER A 132 -15.55 -1.23 12.54
C SER A 132 -14.75 -2.22 13.37
N ALA A 133 -15.03 -2.29 14.66
CA ALA A 133 -14.46 -3.31 15.56
C ALA A 133 -15.30 -4.62 15.50
N PRO A 134 -14.66 -5.82 15.53
CA PRO A 134 -13.22 -6.03 15.48
C PRO A 134 -12.64 -5.72 14.09
N LEU A 135 -11.51 -5.01 14.04
CA LEU A 135 -10.81 -4.69 12.81
C LEU A 135 -9.72 -5.71 12.52
N THR A 136 -9.68 -6.18 11.27
CA THR A 136 -8.53 -6.89 10.73
C THR A 136 -7.61 -5.93 9.98
N VAL A 137 -6.34 -5.87 10.39
CA VAL A 137 -5.28 -5.15 9.69
C VAL A 137 -4.34 -6.16 9.06
N THR A 138 -4.06 -5.98 7.78
CA THR A 138 -3.20 -6.89 7.00
C THR A 138 -2.08 -6.13 6.31
N GLY A 139 -0.99 -6.84 6.08
CA GLY A 139 0.14 -6.26 5.37
C GLY A 139 1.31 -7.21 5.24
N THR A 140 2.47 -6.65 4.96
CA THR A 140 3.74 -7.39 4.97
C THR A 140 4.77 -6.63 5.80
N ALA A 141 5.65 -7.36 6.45
CA ALA A 141 6.71 -6.77 7.26
C ALA A 141 8.04 -7.54 7.07
N ASP A 142 9.12 -6.80 7.17
CA ASP A 142 10.48 -7.28 7.35
C ASP A 142 11.03 -6.54 8.57
N VAL A 143 10.79 -7.12 9.74
CA VAL A 143 11.09 -6.54 11.05
C VAL A 143 11.74 -7.58 11.95
N PHE A 144 12.42 -7.14 13.01
CA PHE A 144 13.10 -8.02 13.94
C PHE A 144 12.11 -9.00 14.60
N GLU A 145 12.50 -10.28 14.68
CA GLU A 145 11.67 -11.38 15.21
C GLU A 145 10.26 -11.50 14.58
N ALA A 146 10.06 -10.93 13.40
CA ALA A 146 8.76 -10.91 12.73
C ALA A 146 7.62 -10.28 13.54
N THR A 147 7.89 -9.58 14.64
CA THR A 147 6.86 -9.06 15.53
C THR A 147 6.35 -7.70 15.05
N VAL A 148 5.05 -7.62 14.79
CA VAL A 148 4.36 -6.40 14.36
C VAL A 148 3.36 -5.98 15.44
N SER A 149 3.45 -4.76 15.91
CA SER A 149 2.55 -4.17 16.89
C SER A 149 1.56 -3.20 16.25
N ILE A 150 0.40 -3.06 16.88
CA ILE A 150 -0.65 -2.14 16.42
C ILE A 150 -1.26 -1.42 17.61
N ARG A 151 -1.63 -0.16 17.41
CA ARG A 151 -2.55 0.56 18.30
C ARG A 151 -3.56 1.38 17.52
N VAL A 152 -4.68 1.64 18.16
CA VAL A 152 -5.76 2.49 17.64
C VAL A 152 -5.91 3.68 18.57
N LEU A 153 -5.85 4.87 18.01
CA LEU A 153 -6.02 6.14 18.72
C LEU A 153 -7.37 6.76 18.34
N ASP A 154 -8.07 7.32 19.31
CA ASP A 154 -9.29 8.11 19.08
C ASP A 154 -8.97 9.54 18.59
N ALA A 155 -10.01 10.35 18.35
CA ALA A 155 -9.86 11.72 17.88
C ALA A 155 -9.07 12.64 18.84
N SER A 156 -8.95 12.28 20.11
CA SER A 156 -8.14 13.00 21.09
C SER A 156 -6.68 12.53 21.15
N GLY A 157 -6.33 11.51 20.35
CA GLY A 157 -5.01 10.86 20.40
C GLY A 157 -4.84 9.85 21.53
N ARG A 158 -5.92 9.51 22.26
CA ARG A 158 -5.87 8.50 23.32
C ARG A 158 -5.92 7.11 22.72
N GLU A 159 -5.09 6.21 23.20
CA GLU A 159 -5.11 4.80 22.83
C GLU A 159 -6.39 4.12 23.33
N VAL A 160 -7.15 3.55 22.40
CA VAL A 160 -8.41 2.84 22.68
C VAL A 160 -8.30 1.34 22.43
N ALA A 161 -7.25 0.90 21.72
CA ALA A 161 -6.92 -0.50 21.54
C ALA A 161 -5.44 -0.66 21.20
N ALA A 162 -4.87 -1.80 21.57
CA ALA A 162 -3.53 -2.23 21.17
C ALA A 162 -3.49 -3.75 20.99
N GLY A 163 -2.49 -4.21 20.27
CA GLY A 163 -2.25 -5.62 20.05
C GLY A 163 -0.93 -5.85 19.32
N PHE A 164 -0.59 -7.11 19.12
CA PHE A 164 0.58 -7.51 18.33
C PHE A 164 0.36 -8.89 17.72
N GLY A 165 1.21 -9.26 16.79
CA GLY A 165 1.23 -10.58 16.18
C GLY A 165 2.46 -10.77 15.33
N ALA A 166 2.67 -11.99 14.84
CA ALA A 166 3.82 -12.33 14.04
C ALA A 166 3.49 -12.25 12.55
N ALA A 167 4.44 -11.74 11.78
CA ALA A 167 4.50 -11.96 10.33
C ALA A 167 4.98 -13.39 10.05
N SER A 168 4.69 -13.91 8.87
CA SER A 168 5.12 -15.27 8.47
C SER A 168 6.63 -15.41 8.29
N CYS A 169 7.35 -14.31 8.29
CA CYS A 169 8.80 -14.20 8.18
C CYS A 169 9.26 -12.85 8.70
N GLY A 170 10.54 -12.70 9.08
CA GLY A 170 11.15 -11.45 9.52
C GLY A 170 12.67 -11.53 9.52
N SER A 171 13.34 -10.44 9.92
CA SER A 171 14.81 -10.35 10.02
C SER A 171 15.54 -10.70 8.72
N GLY A 172 15.24 -9.97 7.65
CA GLY A 172 15.84 -10.11 6.32
C GLY A 172 14.96 -10.89 5.34
N CYS A 173 13.71 -11.18 5.75
CA CYS A 173 12.71 -11.72 4.84
C CYS A 173 11.34 -11.06 5.10
N ARG A 174 10.63 -10.76 4.04
CA ARG A 174 9.33 -10.09 4.13
C ARG A 174 8.20 -11.10 4.27
N GLY A 175 7.58 -11.14 5.46
CA GLY A 175 6.43 -11.99 5.75
C GLY A 175 5.10 -11.25 5.71
N ALA A 176 4.01 -11.98 5.42
CA ALA A 176 2.66 -11.46 5.56
C ALA A 176 2.22 -11.47 7.04
N TYR A 177 1.46 -10.46 7.47
CA TYR A 177 0.85 -10.43 8.79
C TYR A 177 -0.65 -10.15 8.72
N ARG A 178 -1.35 -10.59 9.77
CA ARG A 178 -2.76 -10.33 10.01
C ARG A 178 -2.97 -10.06 11.50
N LEU A 179 -3.35 -8.84 11.85
CA LEU A 179 -3.64 -8.43 13.22
C LEU A 179 -5.14 -8.19 13.38
N VAL A 180 -5.69 -8.52 14.54
CA VAL A 180 -7.10 -8.24 14.87
C VAL A 180 -7.12 -7.42 16.15
N VAL A 181 -7.79 -6.26 16.11
CA VAL A 181 -7.96 -5.37 17.26
C VAL A 181 -9.42 -4.99 17.41
N GLY A 182 -9.85 -4.85 18.65
CA GLY A 182 -11.20 -4.42 18.97
C GLY A 182 -11.18 -3.22 19.92
N TRP A 183 -12.09 -2.29 19.71
CA TRP A 183 -12.32 -1.13 20.59
C TRP A 183 -13.80 -0.94 20.83
N ARG A 184 -14.11 0.00 21.73
CA ARG A 184 -15.48 0.46 21.94
C ARG A 184 -15.54 1.97 21.78
N THR A 185 -16.48 2.45 20.98
CA THR A 185 -16.80 3.87 20.85
C THR A 185 -18.32 4.04 20.70
N ALA A 186 -18.88 5.04 21.38
CA ALA A 186 -20.31 5.30 21.36
C ALA A 186 -20.77 6.03 20.08
N ARG A 187 -19.86 6.68 19.37
CA ARG A 187 -20.15 7.47 18.17
C ARG A 187 -19.03 7.37 17.14
N GLU A 188 -19.39 7.63 15.90
CA GLU A 188 -18.41 7.77 14.83
C GLU A 188 -17.46 8.94 15.10
N GLN A 189 -16.18 8.73 14.86
CA GLN A 189 -15.16 9.76 15.05
C GLN A 189 -13.92 9.50 14.18
N HIS A 190 -13.13 10.54 13.96
CA HIS A 190 -11.80 10.36 13.43
C HIS A 190 -10.94 9.53 14.39
N GLY A 191 -10.05 8.75 13.83
CA GLY A 191 -9.07 8.00 14.60
C GLY A 191 -7.83 7.71 13.79
N THR A 192 -6.87 7.10 14.41
CA THR A 192 -5.60 6.74 13.78
C THR A 192 -5.22 5.31 14.12
N ILE A 193 -4.86 4.54 13.13
CA ILE A 193 -4.22 3.25 13.32
C ILE A 193 -2.73 3.46 13.14
N GLU A 194 -1.94 2.99 14.10
CA GLU A 194 -0.49 2.93 13.98
C GLU A 194 -0.04 1.47 14.03
N VAL A 195 0.73 1.07 13.01
CA VAL A 195 1.40 -0.24 12.95
C VAL A 195 2.89 0.00 13.03
N TYR A 196 3.57 -0.66 13.93
CA TYR A 196 4.96 -0.35 14.26
C TYR A 196 5.72 -1.58 14.77
N GLU A 197 7.01 -1.46 14.79
CA GLU A 197 7.96 -2.35 15.45
C GLU A 197 8.36 -1.78 16.80
N VAL A 198 8.50 -2.62 17.80
CA VAL A 198 9.06 -2.24 19.11
C VAL A 198 10.54 -2.60 19.11
N SER A 199 11.39 -1.61 19.32
CA SER A 199 12.84 -1.78 19.42
C SER A 199 13.19 -2.70 20.59
N ALA A 200 13.91 -3.77 20.32
CA ALA A 200 14.41 -4.67 21.37
C ALA A 200 15.48 -4.02 22.27
N HIS A 201 16.06 -2.89 21.82
CA HIS A 201 17.11 -2.20 22.56
C HIS A 201 16.57 -1.32 23.69
N ASP A 202 15.49 -0.57 23.40
CA ASP A 202 15.01 0.49 24.30
C ASP A 202 13.46 0.54 24.43
N GLY A 203 12.74 -0.36 23.76
CA GLY A 203 11.29 -0.38 23.75
C GLY A 203 10.64 0.75 22.96
N SER A 204 11.40 1.57 22.26
CA SER A 204 10.86 2.65 21.42
C SER A 204 10.11 2.09 20.20
N ARG A 205 9.19 2.90 19.66
CA ARG A 205 8.50 2.55 18.41
C ARG A 205 9.33 2.99 17.23
N SER A 206 9.56 2.05 16.30
CA SER A 206 10.26 2.27 15.04
C SER A 206 9.41 1.78 13.85
N ASN A 207 9.78 2.18 12.64
CA ASN A 207 9.12 1.76 11.41
C ASN A 207 7.60 2.01 11.40
N THR A 208 7.13 3.06 12.08
CA THR A 208 5.71 3.34 12.28
C THR A 208 5.01 3.73 10.99
N VAL A 209 3.93 3.02 10.67
CA VAL A 209 2.99 3.35 9.61
C VAL A 209 1.71 3.91 10.24
N THR A 210 1.38 5.15 9.92
CA THR A 210 0.22 5.87 10.43
C THR A 210 -0.87 5.94 9.38
N LEU A 211 -2.09 5.51 9.73
CA LEU A 211 -3.27 5.52 8.86
C LEU A 211 -4.41 6.27 9.54
N PRO A 212 -4.70 7.51 9.14
CA PRO A 212 -5.94 8.18 9.50
C PRO A 212 -7.16 7.41 8.97
N VAL A 213 -8.16 7.19 9.82
CA VAL A 213 -9.37 6.42 9.52
C VAL A 213 -10.60 7.05 10.20
N ILE A 214 -11.79 6.55 9.87
CA ILE A 214 -13.03 6.85 10.58
C ILE A 214 -13.41 5.63 11.42
N LEU A 215 -13.41 5.78 12.74
CA LEU A 215 -13.84 4.73 13.67
C LEU A 215 -15.36 4.72 13.74
N ALA A 216 -15.97 3.62 13.32
CA ALA A 216 -17.42 3.42 13.44
C ALA A 216 -17.81 3.12 14.90
N PRO A 217 -19.04 3.48 15.33
CA PRO A 217 -19.54 3.06 16.61
C PRO A 217 -19.54 1.54 16.73
N SER A 218 -19.20 1.05 17.92
CA SER A 218 -19.32 -0.37 18.23
C SER A 218 -20.73 -0.61 18.79
N GLY A 219 -21.43 -1.57 18.24
CA GLY A 219 -22.72 -2.03 18.77
C GLY A 219 -22.57 -2.70 20.14
#